data_0b1773ee2d4aedf87215efb9296fde74
#
_entry.id   0b1773ee2d4aedf87215efb9296fde74
#
_cell.length_a   1.000
_cell.length_b   1.000
_cell.length_c   1.000
_cell.angle_alpha   90.00
_cell.angle_beta   90.00
_cell.angle_gamma   90.00
#
_symmetry.space_group_name_H-M   'P 1'
#
loop_
_entity.id
_entity.type
_entity.pdbx_description
1 polymer ?
#
loop_
_entity_poly.entity_id
_entity_poly.type
_entity_poly.pdbx_seq_one_letter_code
_entity_poly.pdbx_strand_id
1 'polypeptide(L)'
;EPGKVSMYVCGPTVYGPPHLGHGRFSLVFDVLRRYLEWSGYEVTYVSNITDIDDKIIQRAAEEGRPWSEIAERCERVWYRAMEAIGVQRPTHDPHATEYVEQMVAFIARLIERGAAYVGADGVYFRPAVVDDYGLLARQSLDSLRAGARVSVDEAKESPVDFALWKFAKPGEPSWPSPWGAGRPGWHTECVVMSRDLLGDHFDLHAGGQDLAFPHHENERAQAVADGAPFAEHWVHNGFVEVDGEKMSK
;
A
#
# COMPACT_ATOMS: atom_id res chain seq x y z
N GLU A 1 11.48 -6.73 19.69
CA GLU A 1 12.06 -6.60 21.04
C GLU A 1 11.12 -7.24 22.09
N PRO A 2 11.64 -7.90 23.15
CA PRO A 2 10.78 -8.45 24.18
C PRO A 2 9.87 -7.39 24.80
N GLY A 3 8.55 -7.68 24.87
CA GLY A 3 7.55 -6.77 25.42
C GLY A 3 7.09 -5.64 24.48
N LYS A 4 7.59 -5.56 23.26
CA LYS A 4 7.15 -4.62 22.24
C LYS A 4 6.58 -5.34 21.01
N VAL A 5 5.61 -4.72 20.36
CA VAL A 5 5.04 -5.18 19.09
C VAL A 5 4.98 -4.01 18.12
N SER A 6 5.58 -4.19 16.96
CA SER A 6 5.54 -3.29 15.83
C SER A 6 4.50 -3.77 14.80
N MET A 7 3.52 -2.93 14.48
CA MET A 7 2.37 -3.29 13.66
C MET A 7 2.13 -2.25 12.58
N TYR A 8 2.20 -2.67 11.32
CA TYR A 8 1.81 -1.85 10.17
C TYR A 8 0.50 -2.36 9.57
N VAL A 9 -0.46 -1.48 9.39
CA VAL A 9 -1.75 -1.80 8.77
C VAL A 9 -1.96 -0.87 7.59
N CYS A 10 -2.05 -1.41 6.37
CA CYS A 10 -2.32 -0.61 5.18
C CYS A 10 -3.59 0.21 5.36
N GLY A 11 -3.44 1.53 5.32
CA GLY A 11 -4.52 2.46 5.58
C GLY A 11 -5.41 2.74 4.36
N PRO A 12 -6.31 3.70 4.45
CA PRO A 12 -7.26 4.01 3.39
C PRO A 12 -6.63 4.82 2.26
N THR A 13 -7.12 4.60 1.04
CA THR A 13 -7.03 5.58 -0.04
C THR A 13 -8.19 6.56 0.11
N VAL A 14 -7.88 7.84 0.33
CA VAL A 14 -8.85 8.87 0.73
C VAL A 14 -9.50 9.57 -0.47
N TYR A 15 -10.29 8.82 -1.27
CA TYR A 15 -11.02 9.34 -2.44
C TYR A 15 -12.53 9.45 -2.26
N GLY A 16 -13.07 8.95 -1.14
CA GLY A 16 -14.51 8.96 -0.84
C GLY A 16 -14.82 8.52 0.58
N PRO A 17 -16.08 8.63 1.02
CA PRO A 17 -16.48 8.26 2.38
C PRO A 17 -16.23 6.77 2.64
N PRO A 18 -15.95 6.38 3.90
CA PRO A 18 -15.86 4.96 4.27
C PRO A 18 -17.25 4.29 4.27
N HIS A 19 -17.25 2.97 4.18
CA HIS A 19 -18.43 2.11 4.34
C HIS A 19 -18.21 1.09 5.46
N LEU A 20 -19.20 0.25 5.76
CA LEU A 20 -19.12 -0.75 6.85
C LEU A 20 -17.92 -1.69 6.74
N GLY A 21 -17.50 -2.05 5.51
CA GLY A 21 -16.30 -2.85 5.29
C GLY A 21 -15.03 -2.21 5.86
N HIS A 22 -14.88 -0.89 5.69
CA HIS A 22 -13.79 -0.13 6.29
C HIS A 22 -13.90 -0.04 7.82
N GLY A 23 -15.13 0.13 8.34
CA GLY A 23 -15.36 0.11 9.79
C GLY A 23 -14.96 -1.22 10.41
N ARG A 24 -15.39 -2.34 9.81
CA ARG A 24 -14.97 -3.68 10.26
C ARG A 24 -13.47 -3.88 10.22
N PHE A 25 -12.84 -3.50 9.11
CA PHE A 25 -11.39 -3.55 8.95
C PHE A 25 -10.68 -2.81 10.10
N SER A 26 -11.03 -1.55 10.32
CA SER A 26 -10.40 -0.74 11.36
C SER A 26 -10.64 -1.29 12.76
N LEU A 27 -11.86 -1.79 13.06
CA LEU A 27 -12.20 -2.41 14.35
C LEU A 27 -11.40 -3.69 14.61
N VAL A 28 -11.18 -4.54 13.61
CA VAL A 28 -10.42 -5.79 13.80
C VAL A 28 -9.01 -5.50 14.29
N PHE A 29 -8.33 -4.54 13.66
CA PHE A 29 -6.95 -4.21 14.02
C PHE A 29 -6.86 -3.32 15.27
N ASP A 30 -7.85 -2.49 15.56
CA ASP A 30 -7.95 -1.77 16.83
C ASP A 30 -8.17 -2.74 18.01
N VAL A 31 -9.01 -3.75 17.84
CA VAL A 31 -9.19 -4.81 18.87
C VAL A 31 -7.92 -5.62 19.06
N LEU A 32 -7.22 -5.99 17.98
CA LEU A 32 -5.94 -6.69 18.07
C LEU A 32 -4.91 -5.85 18.84
N ARG A 33 -4.76 -4.57 18.49
CA ARG A 33 -3.90 -3.63 19.20
C ARG A 33 -4.24 -3.57 20.70
N ARG A 34 -5.50 -3.34 21.05
CA ARG A 34 -5.94 -3.25 22.45
C ARG A 34 -5.72 -4.55 23.23
N TYR A 35 -5.90 -5.70 22.57
CA TYR A 35 -5.64 -6.99 23.18
C TYR A 35 -4.15 -7.19 23.49
N LEU A 36 -3.27 -6.81 22.59
CA LEU A 36 -1.82 -6.84 22.81
C LEU A 36 -1.41 -5.90 23.94
N GLU A 37 -1.93 -4.66 23.96
CA GLU A 37 -1.69 -3.71 25.03
C GLU A 37 -2.21 -4.23 26.38
N TRP A 38 -3.41 -4.82 26.42
CA TRP A 38 -3.97 -5.45 27.62
C TRP A 38 -3.14 -6.65 28.08
N SER A 39 -2.53 -7.37 27.17
CA SER A 39 -1.62 -8.50 27.45
C SER A 39 -0.24 -8.05 27.94
N GLY A 40 0.01 -6.74 28.05
CA GLY A 40 1.23 -6.15 28.59
C GLY A 40 2.30 -5.79 27.57
N TYR A 41 1.96 -5.77 26.27
CA TYR A 41 2.88 -5.30 25.24
C TYR A 41 2.77 -3.79 25.03
N GLU A 42 3.89 -3.17 24.73
CA GLU A 42 3.95 -1.81 24.15
C GLU A 42 3.76 -1.94 22.62
N VAL A 43 2.67 -1.38 22.06
CA VAL A 43 2.35 -1.52 20.65
C VAL A 43 2.63 -0.22 19.90
N THR A 44 3.52 -0.28 18.92
CA THR A 44 3.66 0.78 17.91
C THR A 44 2.79 0.43 16.70
N TYR A 45 1.66 1.13 16.57
CA TYR A 45 0.68 0.91 15.51
C TYR A 45 0.78 2.00 14.45
N VAL A 46 1.17 1.62 13.23
CA VAL A 46 1.27 2.51 12.06
C VAL A 46 0.15 2.18 11.09
N SER A 47 -0.57 3.20 10.62
CA SER A 47 -1.53 3.05 9.52
C SER A 47 -1.45 4.29 8.63
N ASN A 48 -1.03 4.10 7.39
CA ASN A 48 -0.81 5.20 6.46
C ASN A 48 -2.10 5.81 5.92
N ILE A 49 -1.96 6.98 5.33
CA ILE A 49 -2.97 7.61 4.48
C ILE A 49 -2.42 7.66 3.05
N THR A 50 -3.07 6.94 2.13
CA THR A 50 -2.79 7.10 0.69
C THR A 50 -3.57 8.30 0.19
N ASP A 51 -2.90 9.44 0.18
CA ASP A 51 -3.44 10.76 -0.18
C ASP A 51 -3.15 11.15 -1.64
N ILE A 52 -2.51 10.28 -2.42
CA ILE A 52 -2.29 10.40 -3.86
C ILE A 52 -2.51 9.04 -4.55
N ASP A 53 -3.47 8.98 -5.48
CA ASP A 53 -3.84 7.76 -6.23
C ASP A 53 -4.65 8.14 -7.47
N ASP A 54 -4.74 7.23 -8.46
CA ASP A 54 -5.56 7.42 -9.66
C ASP A 54 -7.02 7.77 -9.34
N LYS A 55 -7.59 7.17 -8.29
CA LYS A 55 -8.98 7.41 -7.88
C LYS A 55 -9.18 8.81 -7.29
N ILE A 56 -8.18 9.34 -6.60
CA ILE A 56 -8.20 10.72 -6.08
C ILE A 56 -8.13 11.71 -7.23
N ILE A 57 -7.23 11.47 -8.20
CA ILE A 57 -7.06 12.31 -9.40
C ILE A 57 -8.34 12.30 -10.24
N GLN A 58 -8.92 11.13 -10.48
CA GLN A 58 -10.18 11.00 -11.21
C GLN A 58 -11.30 11.77 -10.50
N ARG A 59 -11.44 11.59 -9.19
CA ARG A 59 -12.47 12.29 -8.40
C ARG A 59 -12.29 13.81 -8.42
N ALA A 60 -11.04 14.27 -8.37
CA ALA A 60 -10.72 15.69 -8.46
C ALA A 60 -11.14 16.27 -9.81
N ALA A 61 -10.89 15.55 -10.90
CA ALA A 61 -11.33 15.94 -12.24
C ALA A 61 -12.86 15.97 -12.38
N GLU A 62 -13.56 14.96 -11.84
CA GLU A 62 -15.03 14.89 -11.83
C GLU A 62 -15.67 16.06 -11.05
N GLU A 63 -15.08 16.46 -9.92
CA GLU A 63 -15.58 17.56 -9.08
C GLU A 63 -15.04 18.95 -9.48
N GLY A 64 -14.07 19.00 -10.39
CA GLY A 64 -13.40 20.27 -10.79
C GLY A 64 -12.66 20.93 -9.63
N ARG A 65 -12.05 20.14 -8.74
CA ARG A 65 -11.34 20.58 -7.53
C ARG A 65 -9.90 20.10 -7.51
N PRO A 66 -9.01 20.75 -6.76
CA PRO A 66 -7.67 20.24 -6.51
C PRO A 66 -7.71 18.86 -5.85
N TRP A 67 -6.82 17.95 -6.27
CA TRP A 67 -6.73 16.59 -5.71
C TRP A 67 -6.46 16.60 -4.19
N SER A 68 -5.64 17.53 -3.71
CA SER A 68 -5.34 17.70 -2.28
C SER A 68 -6.59 18.03 -1.46
N GLU A 69 -7.49 18.87 -1.98
CA GLU A 69 -8.76 19.18 -1.31
C GLU A 69 -9.66 17.95 -1.21
N ILE A 70 -9.69 17.08 -2.22
CA ILE A 70 -10.41 15.81 -2.19
C ILE A 70 -9.82 14.91 -1.10
N ALA A 71 -8.49 14.73 -1.09
CA ALA A 71 -7.80 13.89 -0.12
C ALA A 71 -8.06 14.36 1.31
N GLU A 72 -7.80 15.61 1.63
CA GLU A 72 -8.03 16.19 2.96
C GLU A 72 -9.48 16.10 3.43
N ARG A 73 -10.45 16.35 2.53
CA ARG A 73 -11.86 16.24 2.85
C ARG A 73 -12.24 14.80 3.19
N CYS A 74 -11.81 13.84 2.38
CA CYS A 74 -12.12 12.42 2.58
C CYS A 74 -11.40 11.85 3.80
N GLU A 75 -10.19 12.29 4.10
CA GLU A 75 -9.46 11.93 5.32
C GLU A 75 -10.21 12.41 6.58
N ARG A 76 -10.67 13.67 6.61
CA ARG A 76 -11.50 14.18 7.72
C ARG A 76 -12.77 13.34 7.91
N VAL A 77 -13.41 12.92 6.82
CA VAL A 77 -14.59 12.05 6.88
C VAL A 77 -14.22 10.66 7.40
N TRP A 78 -13.09 10.11 6.95
CA TRP A 78 -12.56 8.84 7.43
C TRP A 78 -12.40 8.85 8.95
N TYR A 79 -11.64 9.80 9.48
CA TYR A 79 -11.36 9.83 10.91
C TYR A 79 -12.61 10.06 11.77
N ARG A 80 -13.52 10.93 11.34
CA ARG A 80 -14.81 11.09 12.04
C ARG A 80 -15.62 9.80 12.10
N ALA A 81 -15.64 9.04 11.01
CA ALA A 81 -16.33 7.76 10.98
C ALA A 81 -15.68 6.72 11.89
N MET A 82 -14.34 6.65 11.92
CA MET A 82 -13.62 5.73 12.79
C MET A 82 -13.80 6.10 14.27
N GLU A 83 -13.70 7.36 14.63
CA GLU A 83 -13.97 7.86 15.98
C GLU A 83 -15.41 7.54 16.45
N ALA A 84 -16.41 7.68 15.56
CA ALA A 84 -17.80 7.40 15.88
C ALA A 84 -18.07 5.93 16.25
N ILE A 85 -17.24 5.00 15.77
CA ILE A 85 -17.32 3.57 16.13
C ILE A 85 -16.28 3.16 17.19
N GLY A 86 -15.58 4.13 17.80
CA GLY A 86 -14.66 3.92 18.91
C GLY A 86 -13.28 3.39 18.55
N VAL A 87 -12.89 3.43 17.25
CA VAL A 87 -11.54 3.10 16.79
C VAL A 87 -10.56 4.19 17.23
N GLN A 88 -9.46 3.80 17.83
CA GLN A 88 -8.39 4.71 18.24
C GLN A 88 -7.52 5.13 17.05
N ARG A 89 -6.95 6.35 17.14
CA ARG A 89 -5.94 6.80 16.20
C ARG A 89 -4.71 5.87 16.23
N PRO A 90 -4.04 5.64 15.11
CA PRO A 90 -2.75 4.95 15.12
C PRO A 90 -1.69 5.75 15.88
N THR A 91 -0.58 5.12 16.23
CA THR A 91 0.58 5.80 16.82
C THR A 91 1.20 6.76 15.80
N HIS A 92 1.25 6.32 14.52
CA HIS A 92 1.70 7.12 13.39
C HIS A 92 0.75 6.91 12.21
N ASP A 93 0.40 8.00 11.53
CA ASP A 93 -0.46 8.02 10.34
C ASP A 93 0.23 8.77 9.16
N PRO A 94 1.36 8.21 8.64
CA PRO A 94 2.13 8.86 7.60
C PRO A 94 1.32 9.02 6.31
N HIS A 95 1.52 10.13 5.61
CA HIS A 95 0.90 10.42 4.31
C HIS A 95 1.86 10.05 3.18
N ALA A 96 1.35 9.40 2.13
CA ALA A 96 2.16 8.97 0.99
C ALA A 96 2.92 10.13 0.33
N THR A 97 2.29 11.31 0.24
CA THR A 97 2.92 12.51 -0.34
C THR A 97 4.11 13.05 0.44
N GLU A 98 4.21 12.77 1.73
CA GLU A 98 5.33 13.18 2.59
C GLU A 98 6.58 12.29 2.39
N TYR A 99 6.42 11.11 1.76
CA TYR A 99 7.47 10.11 1.60
C TYR A 99 7.98 9.97 0.16
N VAL A 100 7.61 10.86 -0.76
CA VAL A 100 7.94 10.72 -2.18
C VAL A 100 9.46 10.70 -2.43
N GLU A 101 10.23 11.53 -1.74
CA GLU A 101 11.70 11.54 -1.89
C GLU A 101 12.33 10.21 -1.45
N GLN A 102 11.85 9.64 -0.34
CA GLN A 102 12.29 8.35 0.17
C GLN A 102 11.89 7.22 -0.79
N MET A 103 10.70 7.31 -1.41
CA MET A 103 10.26 6.34 -2.43
C MET A 103 11.15 6.42 -3.68
N VAL A 104 11.50 7.62 -4.15
CA VAL A 104 12.44 7.79 -5.27
C VAL A 104 13.79 7.17 -4.96
N ALA A 105 14.34 7.42 -3.76
CA ALA A 105 15.60 6.82 -3.35
C ALA A 105 15.52 5.29 -3.24
N PHE A 106 14.42 4.74 -2.75
CA PHE A 106 14.18 3.31 -2.67
C PHE A 106 14.08 2.66 -4.05
N ILE A 107 13.34 3.26 -4.99
CA ILE A 107 13.22 2.78 -6.37
C ILE A 107 14.58 2.80 -7.08
N ALA A 108 15.41 3.83 -6.84
CA ALA A 108 16.76 3.90 -7.40
C ALA A 108 17.61 2.69 -6.97
N ARG A 109 17.56 2.31 -5.68
CA ARG A 109 18.24 1.10 -5.19
C ARG A 109 17.73 -0.19 -5.85
N LEU A 110 16.42 -0.30 -6.07
CA LEU A 110 15.84 -1.46 -6.77
C LEU A 110 16.34 -1.55 -8.22
N ILE A 111 16.50 -0.42 -8.90
CA ILE A 111 17.10 -0.36 -10.26
C ILE A 111 18.56 -0.79 -10.22
N GLU A 112 19.36 -0.26 -9.30
CA GLU A 112 20.78 -0.63 -9.13
C GLU A 112 20.95 -2.11 -8.86
N ARG A 113 20.02 -2.75 -8.16
CA ARG A 113 20.00 -4.20 -7.88
C ARG A 113 19.45 -5.04 -9.04
N GLY A 114 19.01 -4.41 -10.13
CA GLY A 114 18.39 -5.10 -11.27
C GLY A 114 16.97 -5.61 -11.03
N ALA A 115 16.38 -5.26 -9.88
CA ALA A 115 15.01 -5.64 -9.53
C ALA A 115 13.94 -4.76 -10.18
N ALA A 116 14.33 -3.61 -10.71
CA ALA A 116 13.44 -2.68 -11.42
C ALA A 116 14.10 -2.15 -12.71
N TYR A 117 13.29 -1.57 -13.58
CA TYR A 117 13.73 -0.97 -14.85
C TYR A 117 12.87 0.22 -15.25
N VAL A 118 13.45 1.10 -16.06
CA VAL A 118 12.74 2.26 -16.64
C VAL A 118 12.07 1.81 -17.93
N GLY A 119 10.74 1.89 -17.99
CA GLY A 119 9.93 1.65 -19.17
C GLY A 119 9.54 2.96 -19.87
N ALA A 120 8.66 2.87 -20.86
CA ALA A 120 8.24 4.00 -21.68
C ALA A 120 7.39 5.04 -20.92
N ASP A 121 6.61 4.62 -19.94
CA ASP A 121 5.63 5.42 -19.19
C ASP A 121 5.82 5.39 -17.67
N GLY A 122 6.92 4.77 -17.18
CA GLY A 122 7.20 4.66 -15.76
C GLY A 122 8.39 3.77 -15.42
N VAL A 123 8.52 3.46 -14.13
CA VAL A 123 9.49 2.49 -13.61
C VAL A 123 8.75 1.28 -13.10
N TYR A 124 9.21 0.09 -13.46
CA TYR A 124 8.54 -1.17 -13.16
C TYR A 124 9.42 -2.11 -12.34
N PHE A 125 8.81 -2.85 -11.44
CA PHE A 125 9.42 -3.94 -10.69
C PHE A 125 9.28 -5.26 -11.43
N ARG A 126 10.32 -6.11 -11.34
CA ARG A 126 10.34 -7.47 -11.88
C ARG A 126 10.06 -8.51 -10.80
N PRO A 127 8.83 -9.02 -10.63
CA PRO A 127 8.57 -10.08 -9.65
C PRO A 127 9.41 -11.34 -9.82
N ALA A 128 9.89 -11.59 -11.03
CA ALA A 128 10.73 -12.75 -11.36
C ALA A 128 12.10 -12.79 -10.67
N VAL A 129 12.55 -11.67 -10.05
CA VAL A 129 13.80 -11.64 -9.28
C VAL A 129 13.62 -12.19 -7.84
N VAL A 130 12.39 -12.44 -7.43
CA VAL A 130 12.05 -12.97 -6.10
C VAL A 130 11.60 -14.42 -6.26
N ASP A 131 12.43 -15.35 -5.82
CA ASP A 131 12.24 -16.79 -6.05
C ASP A 131 10.90 -17.33 -5.53
N ASP A 132 10.43 -16.79 -4.41
CA ASP A 132 9.21 -17.19 -3.74
C ASP A 132 8.04 -16.19 -3.93
N TYR A 133 8.06 -15.39 -5.00
CA TYR A 133 6.95 -14.50 -5.32
C TYR A 133 5.63 -15.28 -5.50
N GLY A 134 4.59 -14.83 -4.84
CA GLY A 134 3.30 -15.49 -4.74
C GLY A 134 3.11 -16.29 -3.45
N LEU A 135 4.05 -16.18 -2.49
CA LEU A 135 3.99 -16.86 -1.20
C LEU A 135 2.71 -16.52 -0.42
N LEU A 136 2.36 -15.25 -0.32
CA LEU A 136 1.16 -14.78 0.39
C LEU A 136 -0.13 -15.16 -0.37
N ALA A 137 -0.08 -15.09 -1.71
CA ALA A 137 -1.18 -15.49 -2.58
C ALA A 137 -1.36 -17.00 -2.68
N ARG A 138 -0.38 -17.80 -2.22
CA ARG A 138 -0.29 -19.26 -2.42
C ARG A 138 -0.41 -19.66 -3.89
N GLN A 139 0.20 -18.88 -4.78
CA GLN A 139 0.20 -19.08 -6.23
C GLN A 139 1.62 -18.99 -6.76
N SER A 140 1.92 -19.79 -7.78
CA SER A 140 3.20 -19.66 -8.49
C SER A 140 3.20 -18.47 -9.45
N LEU A 141 4.37 -17.93 -9.74
CA LEU A 141 4.54 -16.85 -10.73
C LEU A 141 3.97 -17.25 -12.10
N ASP A 142 4.12 -18.50 -12.51
CA ASP A 142 3.58 -19.01 -13.77
C ASP A 142 2.05 -19.04 -13.78
N SER A 143 1.41 -19.40 -12.66
CA SER A 143 -0.05 -19.32 -12.52
C SER A 143 -0.53 -17.87 -12.61
N LEU A 144 0.21 -16.93 -12.02
CA LEU A 144 -0.10 -15.51 -12.08
C LEU A 144 0.08 -14.93 -13.49
N ARG A 145 1.13 -15.36 -14.21
CA ARG A 145 1.33 -15.02 -15.64
C ARG A 145 0.20 -15.52 -16.52
N ALA A 146 -0.24 -16.76 -16.32
CA ALA A 146 -1.34 -17.37 -17.08
C ALA A 146 -2.69 -16.70 -16.80
N GLY A 147 -2.91 -16.19 -15.57
CA GLY A 147 -4.13 -15.47 -15.16
C GLY A 147 -4.11 -13.99 -15.46
N ALA A 148 -2.94 -13.41 -15.77
CA ALA A 148 -2.84 -12.01 -16.16
C ALA A 148 -3.65 -11.79 -17.46
N ARG A 149 -4.64 -10.90 -17.41
CA ARG A 149 -5.35 -10.49 -18.63
C ARG A 149 -4.31 -9.89 -19.57
N VAL A 150 -4.15 -10.52 -20.74
CA VAL A 150 -3.23 -10.06 -21.78
C VAL A 150 -3.81 -8.82 -22.44
N SER A 151 -3.77 -7.68 -21.72
CA SER A 151 -3.55 -6.43 -22.42
C SER A 151 -2.04 -6.33 -22.57
N VAL A 152 -1.55 -6.45 -23.79
CA VAL A 152 -0.13 -6.21 -24.08
C VAL A 152 0.12 -4.75 -23.77
N ASP A 153 0.54 -4.49 -22.54
CA ASP A 153 1.07 -3.18 -22.16
C ASP A 153 2.51 -3.20 -22.67
N GLU A 154 2.72 -2.60 -23.84
CA GLU A 154 4.02 -2.56 -24.52
C GLU A 154 5.12 -1.90 -23.69
N ALA A 155 4.74 -1.24 -22.59
CA ALA A 155 5.65 -0.60 -21.66
C ALA A 155 6.33 -1.59 -20.68
N LYS A 156 5.81 -2.82 -20.52
CA LYS A 156 6.28 -3.83 -19.55
C LYS A 156 7.05 -4.96 -20.22
N GLU A 157 8.13 -5.42 -19.58
CA GLU A 157 8.87 -6.61 -19.99
C GLU A 157 8.07 -7.90 -19.74
N SER A 158 7.21 -7.92 -18.70
CA SER A 158 6.35 -9.05 -18.35
C SER A 158 4.97 -8.56 -17.87
N PRO A 159 3.88 -9.30 -18.18
CA PRO A 159 2.52 -8.94 -17.75
C PRO A 159 2.33 -8.85 -16.23
N VAL A 160 3.20 -9.50 -15.45
CA VAL A 160 3.15 -9.49 -13.98
C VAL A 160 3.96 -8.36 -13.36
N ASP A 161 4.76 -7.63 -14.17
CA ASP A 161 5.50 -6.48 -13.68
C ASP A 161 4.54 -5.38 -13.23
N PHE A 162 4.91 -4.66 -12.19
CA PHE A 162 4.05 -3.63 -11.63
C PHE A 162 4.78 -2.29 -11.47
N ALA A 163 4.03 -1.20 -11.59
CA ALA A 163 4.60 0.13 -11.54
C ALA A 163 5.08 0.52 -10.14
N LEU A 164 6.31 0.98 -10.04
CA LEU A 164 6.92 1.63 -8.88
C LEU A 164 6.81 3.14 -8.97
N TRP A 165 6.89 3.69 -10.20
CA TRP A 165 6.78 5.09 -10.54
C TRP A 165 6.00 5.24 -11.83
N LYS A 166 5.01 6.11 -11.87
CA LYS A 166 4.21 6.42 -13.05
C LYS A 166 4.57 7.81 -13.54
N PHE A 167 4.96 7.95 -14.81
CA PHE A 167 5.20 9.28 -15.40
C PHE A 167 3.92 10.08 -15.45
N ALA A 168 4.00 11.36 -15.11
CA ALA A 168 2.86 12.24 -15.07
C ALA A 168 2.30 12.52 -16.46
N LYS A 169 0.98 12.45 -16.57
CA LYS A 169 0.24 12.97 -17.72
C LYS A 169 -0.04 14.45 -17.55
N PRO A 170 -0.31 15.18 -18.64
CA PRO A 170 -0.63 16.61 -18.56
C PRO A 170 -1.78 16.87 -17.56
N GLY A 171 -1.52 17.78 -16.60
CA GLY A 171 -2.51 18.15 -15.58
C GLY A 171 -2.57 17.25 -14.33
N GLU A 172 -1.81 16.14 -14.29
CA GLU A 172 -1.69 15.30 -13.09
C GLU A 172 -0.68 15.88 -12.08
N PRO A 173 -0.88 15.67 -10.78
CA PRO A 173 0.13 15.97 -9.78
C PRO A 173 1.40 15.14 -10.03
N SER A 174 2.55 15.76 -9.82
CA SER A 174 3.82 15.11 -10.07
C SER A 174 4.94 15.65 -9.20
N TRP A 175 5.92 14.80 -8.95
CA TRP A 175 7.15 15.07 -8.24
C TRP A 175 8.35 14.80 -9.16
N PRO A 176 9.49 15.48 -8.94
CA PRO A 176 10.69 15.19 -9.70
C PRO A 176 11.26 13.83 -9.37
N SER A 177 11.81 13.16 -10.38
CA SER A 177 12.63 11.93 -10.20
C SER A 177 13.73 11.89 -11.25
N PRO A 178 14.78 11.04 -11.07
CA PRO A 178 15.83 10.86 -12.07
C PRO A 178 15.34 10.33 -13.42
N TRP A 179 14.16 9.72 -13.44
CA TRP A 179 13.57 9.06 -14.63
C TRP A 179 12.55 9.93 -15.35
N GLY A 180 12.10 11.00 -14.72
CA GLY A 180 11.08 11.91 -15.20
C GLY A 180 10.07 12.31 -14.14
N ALA A 181 9.37 13.43 -14.34
CA ALA A 181 8.31 13.85 -13.43
C ALA A 181 7.19 12.81 -13.37
N GLY A 182 6.70 12.50 -12.17
CA GLY A 182 5.71 11.46 -11.99
C GLY A 182 5.24 11.32 -10.54
N ARG A 183 4.68 10.19 -10.21
CA ARG A 183 4.18 9.86 -8.88
C ARG A 183 4.46 8.39 -8.52
N PRO A 184 4.52 8.04 -7.23
CA PRO A 184 4.77 6.68 -6.80
C PRO A 184 3.66 5.70 -7.24
N GLY A 185 4.06 4.46 -7.45
CA GLY A 185 3.15 3.34 -7.53
C GLY A 185 2.66 2.94 -6.14
N TRP A 186 1.39 2.61 -6.03
CA TRP A 186 0.69 2.29 -4.78
C TRP A 186 1.41 1.27 -3.89
N HIS A 187 2.08 0.28 -4.47
CA HIS A 187 2.75 -0.79 -3.70
C HIS A 187 4.07 -0.35 -3.05
N THR A 188 4.65 0.78 -3.46
CA THR A 188 5.92 1.28 -2.93
C THR A 188 5.73 2.10 -1.65
N GLU A 189 4.57 2.72 -1.51
CA GLU A 189 4.24 3.61 -0.39
C GLU A 189 4.39 2.91 0.96
N CYS A 190 3.67 1.80 1.15
CA CYS A 190 3.65 1.05 2.41
C CYS A 190 5.02 0.45 2.75
N VAL A 191 5.80 0.01 1.75
CA VAL A 191 7.16 -0.51 1.97
C VAL A 191 8.06 0.56 2.57
N VAL A 192 8.03 1.76 2.01
CA VAL A 192 8.91 2.85 2.44
C VAL A 192 8.48 3.37 3.81
N MET A 193 7.19 3.64 4.00
CA MET A 193 6.66 4.17 5.26
C MET A 193 6.81 3.18 6.42
N SER A 194 6.57 1.88 6.19
CA SER A 194 6.73 0.87 7.24
C SER A 194 8.19 0.71 7.65
N ARG A 195 9.12 0.69 6.69
CA ARG A 195 10.55 0.55 6.98
C ARG A 195 11.13 1.78 7.66
N ASP A 196 10.67 2.97 7.33
CA ASP A 196 11.10 4.20 7.99
C ASP A 196 10.68 4.24 9.46
N LEU A 197 9.44 3.87 9.75
CA LEU A 197 8.85 3.99 11.09
C LEU A 197 9.07 2.77 11.98
N LEU A 198 9.20 1.57 11.41
CA LEU A 198 9.30 0.30 12.16
C LEU A 198 10.61 -0.45 11.92
N GLY A 199 11.42 -0.01 10.94
CA GLY A 199 12.66 -0.67 10.55
C GLY A 199 12.47 -1.75 9.48
N ASP A 200 13.59 -2.36 9.07
CA ASP A 200 13.63 -3.35 7.99
C ASP A 200 12.96 -4.69 8.35
N HIS A 201 12.70 -4.92 9.63
CA HIS A 201 12.04 -6.11 10.15
C HIS A 201 11.10 -5.71 11.29
N PHE A 202 9.83 -6.02 11.15
CA PHE A 202 8.79 -5.70 12.13
C PHE A 202 7.81 -6.88 12.32
N ASP A 203 7.04 -6.86 13.41
CA ASP A 203 6.32 -8.06 13.86
C ASP A 203 5.09 -8.37 12.99
N LEU A 204 4.23 -7.37 12.72
CA LEU A 204 2.94 -7.59 12.08
C LEU A 204 2.73 -6.66 10.89
N HIS A 205 2.38 -7.24 9.73
CA HIS A 205 1.83 -6.52 8.58
C HIS A 205 0.38 -6.96 8.34
N ALA A 206 -0.53 -6.02 8.20
CA ALA A 206 -1.94 -6.34 8.20
C ALA A 206 -2.77 -5.51 7.21
N GLY A 207 -3.91 -6.08 6.81
CA GLY A 207 -4.84 -5.43 5.89
C GLY A 207 -6.08 -6.26 5.60
N GLY A 208 -6.91 -5.81 4.66
CA GLY A 208 -8.02 -6.61 4.14
C GLY A 208 -7.51 -7.81 3.35
N GLN A 209 -8.31 -8.86 3.25
CA GLN A 209 -7.97 -10.08 2.49
C GLN A 209 -7.66 -9.78 1.02
N ASP A 210 -8.26 -8.76 0.44
CA ASP A 210 -8.00 -8.29 -0.92
C ASP A 210 -6.61 -7.66 -1.10
N LEU A 211 -5.96 -7.24 -0.02
CA LEU A 211 -4.60 -6.72 -0.05
C LEU A 211 -3.55 -7.84 -0.06
N ALA A 212 -3.88 -9.05 0.36
CA ALA A 212 -2.92 -10.17 0.34
C ALA A 212 -2.28 -10.32 -1.05
N PHE A 213 -3.08 -10.15 -2.10
CA PHE A 213 -2.62 -10.09 -3.48
C PHE A 213 -3.45 -9.07 -4.28
N PRO A 214 -2.82 -8.19 -5.08
CA PRO A 214 -1.36 -8.13 -5.31
C PRO A 214 -0.58 -7.26 -4.32
N HIS A 215 -1.23 -6.47 -3.46
CA HIS A 215 -0.61 -5.36 -2.74
C HIS A 215 0.50 -5.82 -1.77
N HIS A 216 0.18 -6.65 -0.78
CA HIS A 216 1.14 -7.13 0.21
C HIS A 216 2.23 -8.03 -0.38
N GLU A 217 1.87 -8.87 -1.36
CA GLU A 217 2.87 -9.65 -2.09
C GLU A 217 3.88 -8.75 -2.81
N ASN A 218 3.40 -7.68 -3.45
CA ASN A 218 4.24 -6.70 -4.13
C ASN A 218 5.09 -5.88 -3.16
N GLU A 219 4.57 -5.56 -1.98
CA GLU A 219 5.35 -4.91 -0.93
C GLU A 219 6.49 -5.80 -0.44
N ARG A 220 6.14 -7.05 -0.08
CA ARG A 220 7.12 -8.06 0.35
C ARG A 220 8.20 -8.26 -0.70
N ALA A 221 7.82 -8.40 -1.96
CA ALA A 221 8.76 -8.61 -3.06
C ALA A 221 9.76 -7.46 -3.19
N GLN A 222 9.31 -6.21 -3.08
CA GLN A 222 10.18 -5.04 -3.11
C GLN A 222 11.15 -5.02 -1.94
N ALA A 223 10.69 -5.30 -0.73
CA ALA A 223 11.52 -5.31 0.48
C ALA A 223 12.59 -6.42 0.41
N VAL A 224 12.20 -7.64 0.01
CA VAL A 224 13.11 -8.78 -0.17
C VAL A 224 14.16 -8.48 -1.24
N ALA A 225 13.77 -7.90 -2.37
CA ALA A 225 14.71 -7.51 -3.43
C ALA A 225 15.71 -6.43 -2.98
N ASP A 226 15.30 -5.56 -2.03
CA ASP A 226 16.21 -4.59 -1.37
C ASP A 226 17.02 -5.22 -0.20
N GLY A 227 16.84 -6.51 0.09
CA GLY A 227 17.59 -7.25 1.11
C GLY A 227 17.02 -7.15 2.52
N ALA A 228 15.76 -6.70 2.68
CA ALA A 228 15.08 -6.63 3.96
C ALA A 228 14.19 -7.86 4.21
N PRO A 229 14.16 -8.43 5.44
CA PRO A 229 13.26 -9.53 5.78
C PRO A 229 11.78 -9.12 5.81
N PHE A 230 11.50 -7.85 6.05
CA PHE A 230 10.19 -7.21 6.10
C PHE A 230 9.34 -7.69 7.29
N ALA A 231 8.08 -8.09 7.08
CA ALA A 231 7.19 -8.48 8.17
C ALA A 231 7.32 -9.96 8.57
N GLU A 232 7.33 -10.25 9.87
CA GLU A 232 7.36 -11.61 10.42
C GLU A 232 6.02 -12.32 10.24
N HIS A 233 4.90 -11.61 10.49
CA HIS A 233 3.56 -12.15 10.41
C HIS A 233 2.66 -11.30 9.53
N TRP A 234 1.81 -11.97 8.73
CA TRP A 234 0.82 -11.35 7.86
C TRP A 234 -0.59 -11.68 8.34
N VAL A 235 -1.40 -10.66 8.57
CA VAL A 235 -2.77 -10.82 9.09
C VAL A 235 -3.78 -10.15 8.15
N HIS A 236 -4.74 -10.94 7.66
CA HIS A 236 -5.76 -10.47 6.74
C HIS A 236 -7.16 -10.69 7.30
N ASN A 237 -7.96 -9.62 7.43
CA ASN A 237 -9.36 -9.76 7.80
C ASN A 237 -10.24 -10.07 6.58
N GLY A 238 -11.27 -10.89 6.80
CA GLY A 238 -12.27 -11.20 5.77
C GLY A 238 -13.17 -10.01 5.41
N PHE A 239 -13.91 -10.14 4.30
CA PHE A 239 -14.81 -9.09 3.82
C PHE A 239 -16.10 -8.95 4.63
N VAL A 240 -16.74 -7.79 4.51
CA VAL A 240 -18.19 -7.66 4.69
C VAL A 240 -18.82 -7.91 3.32
N GLU A 241 -19.75 -8.85 3.27
CA GLU A 241 -20.45 -9.23 2.05
C GLU A 241 -21.92 -8.79 2.15
N VAL A 242 -22.49 -8.40 1.02
CA VAL A 242 -23.90 -8.11 0.85
C VAL A 242 -24.37 -8.93 -0.35
N ASP A 243 -25.36 -9.79 -0.12
CA ASP A 243 -25.89 -10.72 -1.13
C ASP A 243 -24.82 -11.61 -1.79
N GLY A 244 -23.77 -11.99 -1.02
CA GLY A 244 -22.67 -12.82 -1.48
C GLY A 244 -21.56 -12.09 -2.25
N GLU A 245 -21.66 -10.78 -2.39
CA GLU A 245 -20.63 -9.93 -3.02
C GLU A 245 -19.91 -9.07 -1.98
N LYS A 246 -18.62 -8.85 -2.21
CA LYS A 246 -17.82 -7.94 -1.39
C LYS A 246 -18.43 -6.54 -1.42
N MET A 247 -18.68 -5.96 -0.23
CA MET A 247 -19.09 -4.57 -0.11
C MET A 247 -18.03 -3.63 -0.70
N SER A 248 -18.45 -2.75 -1.60
CA SER A 248 -17.62 -1.73 -2.26
C SER A 248 -18.28 -0.35 -2.22
N LYS A 249 -17.56 0.69 -2.63
CA LYS A 249 -18.07 2.06 -2.79
C LYS A 249 -18.85 2.20 -4.08
#